data_6f4bcef915f074be54b8a17aeb86deeb
#
_entry.id   6f4bcef915f074be54b8a17aeb86deeb
#
_cell.length_a   1.000
_cell.length_b   1.000
_cell.length_c   1.000
_cell.angle_alpha   90.00
_cell.angle_beta   90.00
_cell.angle_gamma   90.00
#
_symmetry.space_group_name_H-M   'P 1'
#
loop_
_entity.id
_entity.type
_entity.pdbx_description
1 polymer ?
#
loop_
_entity_poly.entity_id
_entity_poly.type
_entity_poly.pdbx_seq_one_letter_code
_entity_poly.pdbx_strand_id
1 'polypeptide(L)'
;MTVVMEQFHGEPPHLQVVARGLTEAGARGDWYAREILLLSAAGKVWQQGIVRIDLDQIDPATAALIRQARLPLGRVLINAGLLREVQHVALVKVVPGRHLATLFGGESGRVPAGSRATYGRVAEISLGGVPAVELLEIVAPQ
;
A
#
# COMPACT_ATOMS: atom_id res chain seq x y z
N MET A 1 -1.46 8.67 -2.20
CA MET A 1 -2.50 7.87 -2.90
C MET A 1 -3.81 7.80 -2.14
N THR A 2 -3.80 7.52 -0.85
CA THR A 2 -5.05 7.37 -0.07
C THR A 2 -5.97 8.59 -0.16
N VAL A 3 -5.44 9.80 0.02
CA VAL A 3 -6.21 11.05 -0.09
C VAL A 3 -6.76 11.25 -1.51
N VAL A 4 -5.95 10.94 -2.52
CA VAL A 4 -6.38 11.03 -3.93
C VAL A 4 -7.49 10.04 -4.23
N MET A 5 -7.40 8.80 -3.73
CA MET A 5 -8.43 7.77 -3.88
C MET A 5 -9.73 8.18 -3.18
N GLU A 6 -9.64 8.71 -1.98
CA GLU A 6 -10.80 9.26 -1.25
C GLU A 6 -11.48 10.38 -2.03
N GLN A 7 -10.72 11.34 -2.55
CA GLN A 7 -11.25 12.43 -3.35
C GLN A 7 -11.88 11.95 -4.66
N PHE A 8 -11.26 11.00 -5.32
CA PHE A 8 -11.74 10.46 -6.60
C PHE A 8 -13.05 9.67 -6.45
N HIS A 9 -13.15 8.84 -5.41
CA HIS A 9 -14.32 8.00 -5.18
C HIS A 9 -15.39 8.64 -4.30
N GLY A 10 -15.09 9.76 -3.64
CA GLY A 10 -16.04 10.49 -2.80
C GLY A 10 -16.34 9.83 -1.45
N GLU A 11 -15.59 8.81 -1.08
CA GLU A 11 -15.70 8.12 0.21
C GLU A 11 -14.33 7.66 0.70
N PRO A 12 -14.12 7.52 2.02
CA PRO A 12 -12.88 6.98 2.55
C PRO A 12 -12.71 5.50 2.19
N PRO A 13 -11.48 5.06 1.86
CA PRO A 13 -11.21 3.66 1.57
C PRO A 13 -11.23 2.82 2.84
N HIS A 14 -11.70 1.58 2.70
CA HIS A 14 -11.55 0.54 3.71
C HIS A 14 -10.29 -0.27 3.46
N LEU A 15 -9.53 -0.50 4.52
CA LEU A 15 -8.28 -1.26 4.46
C LEU A 15 -8.53 -2.74 4.75
N GLN A 16 -8.08 -3.59 3.85
CA GLN A 16 -8.01 -5.04 4.08
C GLN A 16 -6.54 -5.49 3.99
N VAL A 17 -6.06 -6.16 5.01
CA VAL A 17 -4.72 -6.77 5.00
C VAL A 17 -4.81 -8.12 4.32
N VAL A 18 -4.00 -8.31 3.28
CA VAL A 18 -3.88 -9.57 2.54
C VAL A 18 -2.80 -10.45 3.15
N ALA A 19 -1.63 -9.86 3.42
CA ALA A 19 -0.49 -10.56 4.00
C ALA A 19 0.38 -9.61 4.81
N ARG A 20 1.11 -10.16 5.78
CA ARG A 20 2.11 -9.45 6.58
C ARG A 20 3.40 -10.24 6.61
N GLY A 21 4.51 -9.53 6.64
CA GLY A 21 5.83 -10.12 6.79
C GLY A 21 6.68 -9.32 7.77
N LEU A 22 7.58 -10.01 8.43
CA LEU A 22 8.66 -9.42 9.20
C LEU A 22 9.94 -9.59 8.41
N THR A 23 10.91 -8.72 8.63
CA THR A 23 12.24 -8.86 8.01
C THR A 23 12.94 -10.12 8.48
N GLU A 24 13.73 -10.66 7.57
CA GLU A 24 14.63 -11.77 7.89
C GLU A 24 15.63 -11.37 8.96
N ALA A 25 15.95 -12.32 9.82
CA ALA A 25 16.99 -12.14 10.84
C ALA A 25 18.32 -11.78 10.17
N GLY A 26 18.91 -10.64 10.58
CA GLY A 26 20.17 -10.15 10.03
C GLY A 26 20.07 -8.92 9.13
N ALA A 27 18.87 -8.54 8.72
CA ALA A 27 18.67 -7.25 8.05
C ALA A 27 18.87 -6.10 9.06
N ARG A 28 19.46 -5.00 8.59
CA ARG A 28 19.53 -3.78 9.41
C ARG A 28 18.14 -3.15 9.50
N GLY A 29 17.74 -2.76 10.68
CA GLY A 29 16.45 -2.12 10.94
C GLY A 29 15.35 -3.10 11.33
N ASP A 30 14.23 -2.57 11.79
CA ASP A 30 13.01 -3.31 12.13
C ASP A 30 11.98 -3.14 10.98
N TRP A 31 12.20 -3.85 9.90
CA TRP A 31 11.36 -3.76 8.70
C TRP A 31 10.07 -4.55 8.86
N TYR A 32 8.97 -3.87 8.62
CA TYR A 32 7.64 -4.43 8.57
C TYR A 32 7.09 -4.30 7.16
N ALA A 33 6.59 -5.40 6.60
CA ALA A 33 5.98 -5.42 5.29
C ALA A 33 4.53 -5.87 5.36
N ARG A 34 3.69 -5.31 4.52
CA ARG A 34 2.31 -5.75 4.35
C ARG A 34 1.83 -5.59 2.93
N GLU A 35 0.96 -6.48 2.51
CA GLU A 35 0.14 -6.36 1.31
C GLU A 35 -1.29 -6.03 1.73
N ILE A 36 -1.88 -5.04 1.10
CA ILE A 36 -3.20 -4.54 1.45
C ILE A 36 -4.07 -4.31 0.21
N LEU A 37 -5.37 -4.29 0.43
CA LEU A 37 -6.34 -3.76 -0.53
C LEU A 37 -7.01 -2.54 0.06
N LEU A 38 -7.25 -1.55 -0.78
CA LEU A 38 -8.18 -0.45 -0.49
C LEU A 38 -9.48 -0.71 -1.23
N LEU A 39 -10.58 -0.71 -0.50
CA LEU A 39 -11.91 -1.07 -1.01
C LEU A 39 -12.91 0.05 -0.75
N SER A 40 -13.96 0.09 -1.58
CA SER A 40 -15.17 0.85 -1.29
C SER A 40 -15.93 0.25 -0.10
N ALA A 41 -16.88 0.99 0.43
CA ALA A 41 -17.82 0.49 1.43
C ALA A 41 -18.61 -0.75 0.92
N ALA A 42 -18.83 -0.85 -0.39
CA ALA A 42 -19.50 -1.99 -1.03
C ALA A 42 -18.54 -3.18 -1.31
N GLY A 43 -17.26 -3.08 -0.93
CA GLY A 43 -16.27 -4.14 -1.13
C GLY A 43 -15.61 -4.18 -2.51
N LYS A 44 -15.82 -3.17 -3.35
CA LYS A 44 -15.13 -3.07 -4.63
C LYS A 44 -13.66 -2.69 -4.39
N VAL A 45 -12.75 -3.44 -4.96
CA VAL A 45 -11.31 -3.16 -4.85
C VAL A 45 -10.94 -1.96 -5.73
N TRP A 46 -10.30 -0.97 -5.13
CA TRP A 46 -9.78 0.20 -5.83
C TRP A 46 -8.29 0.08 -6.12
N GLN A 47 -7.54 -0.46 -5.18
CA GLN A 47 -6.09 -0.49 -5.24
C GLN A 47 -5.53 -1.65 -4.42
N GLN A 48 -4.46 -2.25 -4.93
CA GLN A 48 -3.58 -3.13 -4.17
C GLN A 48 -2.31 -2.35 -3.82
N GLY A 49 -1.80 -2.56 -2.64
CA GLY A 49 -0.56 -1.94 -2.19
C GLY A 49 0.35 -2.93 -1.49
N ILE A 50 1.63 -2.84 -1.78
CA ILE A 50 2.68 -3.49 -1.01
C ILE A 50 3.54 -2.39 -0.43
N VAL A 51 3.77 -2.44 0.87
CA VAL A 51 4.60 -1.47 1.58
C VAL A 51 5.58 -2.17 2.49
N ARG A 52 6.78 -1.63 2.57
CA ARG A 52 7.84 -2.06 3.45
C ARG A 52 8.34 -0.84 4.24
N ILE A 53 8.35 -0.94 5.55
CA ILE A 53 8.61 0.19 6.43
C ILE A 53 9.68 -0.19 7.45
N ASP A 54 10.68 0.66 7.60
CA ASP A 54 11.64 0.57 8.70
C ASP A 54 11.06 1.25 9.94
N LEU A 55 10.56 0.44 10.87
CA LEU A 55 9.93 0.93 12.09
C LEU A 55 10.93 1.55 13.09
N ASP A 56 12.23 1.31 12.92
CA ASP A 56 13.26 1.99 13.72
C ASP A 56 13.32 3.50 13.44
N GLN A 57 12.81 3.94 12.28
CA GLN A 57 12.74 5.36 11.92
C GLN A 57 11.48 6.06 12.45
N ILE A 58 10.64 5.35 13.18
CA ILE A 58 9.31 5.83 13.62
C ILE A 58 9.22 5.68 15.14
N ASP A 59 8.53 6.63 15.80
CA ASP A 59 8.29 6.55 17.23
C ASP A 59 7.44 5.31 17.60
N PRO A 60 7.62 4.74 18.80
CA PRO A 60 6.93 3.50 19.19
C PRO A 60 5.40 3.56 19.12
N ALA A 61 4.79 4.69 19.44
CA ALA A 61 3.34 4.86 19.38
C ALA A 61 2.82 4.80 17.94
N THR A 62 3.48 5.48 17.00
CA THR A 62 3.13 5.45 15.58
C THR A 62 3.41 4.08 14.98
N ALA A 63 4.52 3.44 15.34
CA ALA A 63 4.83 2.08 14.91
C ALA A 63 3.75 1.08 15.34
N ALA A 64 3.23 1.20 16.57
CA ALA A 64 2.13 0.38 17.06
C ALA A 64 0.85 0.56 16.22
N LEU A 65 0.52 1.80 15.83
CA LEU A 65 -0.62 2.09 14.95
C LEU A 65 -0.45 1.45 13.56
N ILE A 66 0.76 1.48 13.02
CA ILE A 66 1.07 0.82 11.74
C ILE A 66 0.88 -0.69 11.84
N ARG A 67 1.38 -1.31 12.91
CA ARG A 67 1.23 -2.76 13.15
C ARG A 67 -0.23 -3.18 13.34
N GLN A 68 -1.08 -2.34 13.90
CA GLN A 68 -2.51 -2.62 14.05
C GLN A 68 -3.22 -2.72 12.68
N ALA A 69 -2.69 -2.08 11.65
CA ALA A 69 -3.16 -2.14 10.28
C ALA A 69 -4.67 -1.81 10.11
N ARG A 70 -5.18 -0.89 10.91
CA ARG A 70 -6.57 -0.41 10.84
C ARG A 70 -6.74 0.75 9.87
N LEU A 71 -5.70 1.55 9.70
CA LEU A 71 -5.68 2.72 8.83
C LEU A 71 -4.64 2.55 7.72
N PRO A 72 -4.88 3.14 6.53
CA PRO A 72 -3.87 3.25 5.51
C PRO A 72 -2.63 3.97 6.03
N LEU A 73 -1.44 3.57 5.56
CA LEU A 73 -0.17 4.12 6.02
C LEU A 73 -0.11 5.64 5.89
N GLY A 74 -0.53 6.17 4.74
CA GLY A 74 -0.51 7.61 4.51
C GLY A 74 -1.32 8.38 5.55
N ARG A 75 -2.45 7.84 5.97
CA ARG A 75 -3.28 8.44 7.01
C ARG A 75 -2.58 8.43 8.37
N VAL A 76 -1.93 7.33 8.73
CA VAL A 76 -1.16 7.24 9.98
C VAL A 76 -0.03 8.26 10.03
N LEU A 77 0.73 8.39 8.93
CA LEU A 77 1.84 9.34 8.84
C LEU A 77 1.37 10.79 8.89
N ILE A 78 0.24 11.12 8.23
CA ILE A 78 -0.36 12.46 8.28
C ILE A 78 -0.82 12.77 9.69
N ASN A 79 -1.54 11.87 10.35
CA ASN A 79 -2.07 12.08 11.70
C ASN A 79 -0.94 12.22 12.74
N ALA A 80 0.19 11.56 12.53
CA ALA A 80 1.36 11.67 13.39
C ALA A 80 2.17 12.97 13.17
N GLY A 81 1.86 13.75 12.14
CA GLY A 81 2.57 14.99 11.81
C GLY A 81 4.02 14.77 11.38
N LEU A 82 4.36 13.59 10.87
CA LEU A 82 5.73 13.27 10.47
C LEU A 82 6.13 14.05 9.22
N LEU A 83 7.31 14.65 9.25
CA LEU A 83 7.94 15.28 8.09
C LEU A 83 8.32 14.17 7.10
N ARG A 84 7.64 14.14 5.95
CA ARG A 84 7.83 13.13 4.93
C ARG A 84 8.12 13.75 3.58
N GLU A 85 8.92 13.05 2.81
CA GLU A 85 9.23 13.38 1.43
C GLU A 85 9.10 12.14 0.55
N VAL A 86 8.31 12.25 -0.51
CA VAL A 86 8.15 11.17 -1.50
C VAL A 86 9.20 11.35 -2.58
N GLN A 87 10.01 10.34 -2.80
CA GLN A 87 11.14 10.33 -3.72
C GLN A 87 11.11 9.11 -4.64
N HIS A 88 11.92 9.15 -5.69
CA HIS A 88 12.14 8.02 -6.61
C HIS A 88 10.82 7.46 -7.18
N VAL A 89 9.88 8.36 -7.49
CA VAL A 89 8.58 7.97 -8.04
C VAL A 89 8.74 7.47 -9.47
N ALA A 90 8.26 6.24 -9.72
CA ALA A 90 8.16 5.68 -11.05
C ALA A 90 6.72 5.22 -11.31
N LEU A 91 6.17 5.62 -12.45
CA LEU A 91 4.90 5.10 -12.93
C LEU A 91 5.18 3.88 -13.79
N VAL A 92 4.44 2.81 -13.54
CA VAL A 92 4.62 1.54 -14.22
C VAL A 92 3.31 1.05 -14.84
N LYS A 93 3.42 0.42 -15.99
CA LYS A 93 2.32 -0.31 -16.61
C LYS A 93 2.37 -1.74 -16.09
N VAL A 94 1.24 -2.22 -15.60
CA VAL A 94 1.14 -3.54 -14.95
C VAL A 94 0.17 -4.41 -15.73
N VAL A 95 0.62 -5.59 -16.14
CA VAL A 95 -0.26 -6.64 -16.64
C VAL A 95 -0.53 -7.58 -15.47
N PRO A 96 -1.77 -7.64 -14.93
CA PRO A 96 -2.06 -8.48 -13.78
C PRO A 96 -1.77 -9.95 -14.05
N GLY A 97 -0.89 -10.53 -13.24
CA GLY A 97 -0.72 -11.96 -13.16
C GLY A 97 -1.81 -12.61 -12.30
N ARG A 98 -1.70 -13.92 -12.07
CA ARG A 98 -2.73 -14.69 -11.33
C ARG A 98 -3.06 -14.07 -9.96
N HIS A 99 -2.04 -13.69 -9.20
CA HIS A 99 -2.24 -13.15 -7.85
C HIS A 99 -3.05 -11.85 -7.87
N LEU A 100 -2.62 -10.87 -8.65
CA LEU A 100 -3.34 -9.60 -8.78
C LEU A 100 -4.74 -9.77 -9.36
N ALA A 101 -4.87 -10.62 -10.37
CA ALA A 101 -6.16 -10.89 -10.98
C ALA A 101 -7.16 -11.50 -9.98
N THR A 102 -6.68 -12.39 -9.12
CA THR A 102 -7.49 -12.95 -8.03
C THR A 102 -7.92 -11.85 -7.05
N LEU A 103 -6.99 -10.98 -6.64
CA LEU A 103 -7.29 -9.89 -5.72
C LEU A 103 -8.29 -8.88 -6.31
N PHE A 104 -8.13 -8.52 -7.58
CA PHE A 104 -9.00 -7.55 -8.25
C PHE A 104 -10.33 -8.14 -8.72
N GLY A 105 -10.36 -9.43 -9.03
CA GLY A 105 -11.53 -10.12 -9.58
C GLY A 105 -12.49 -10.69 -8.53
N GLY A 106 -12.12 -10.66 -7.26
CA GLY A 106 -12.93 -11.25 -6.18
C GLY A 106 -13.03 -12.77 -6.30
N GLU A 107 -14.19 -13.33 -5.95
CA GLU A 107 -14.41 -14.78 -5.82
C GLU A 107 -14.19 -15.60 -7.11
N SER A 108 -14.28 -14.99 -8.28
CA SER A 108 -14.16 -15.73 -9.54
C SER A 108 -12.75 -16.20 -9.88
N GLY A 109 -11.72 -15.59 -9.28
CA GLY A 109 -10.31 -15.99 -9.42
C GLY A 109 -9.81 -16.17 -10.86
N ARG A 110 -10.59 -15.83 -11.84
CA ARG A 110 -10.23 -15.97 -13.25
C ARG A 110 -9.65 -14.67 -13.77
N VAL A 111 -8.42 -14.76 -14.25
CA VAL A 111 -7.88 -13.73 -15.14
C VAL A 111 -8.69 -13.84 -16.43
N PRO A 112 -9.49 -12.83 -16.80
CA PRO A 112 -10.15 -12.86 -18.11
C PRO A 112 -9.06 -12.96 -19.20
N ALA A 113 -9.26 -13.80 -20.18
CA ALA A 113 -8.42 -13.81 -21.36
C ALA A 113 -8.39 -12.37 -21.93
N GLY A 114 -7.22 -11.77 -22.04
CA GLY A 114 -7.08 -10.37 -22.44
C GLY A 114 -7.18 -9.38 -21.30
N SER A 115 -6.76 -9.76 -20.08
CA SER A 115 -6.67 -8.84 -18.93
C SER A 115 -6.07 -7.50 -19.35
N ARG A 116 -6.83 -6.44 -19.14
CA ARG A 116 -6.33 -5.09 -19.45
C ARG A 116 -5.18 -4.74 -18.54
N ALA A 117 -4.15 -4.16 -19.12
CA ALA A 117 -3.10 -3.55 -18.33
C ALA A 117 -3.69 -2.45 -17.45
N THR A 118 -3.16 -2.32 -16.28
CA THR A 118 -3.41 -1.23 -15.36
C THR A 118 -2.11 -0.48 -15.09
N TYR A 119 -2.15 0.43 -14.15
CA TYR A 119 -1.00 1.25 -13.82
C TYR A 119 -0.71 1.15 -12.33
N GLY A 120 0.57 1.33 -12.01
CA GLY A 120 1.04 1.37 -10.64
C GLY A 120 2.04 2.49 -10.42
N ARG A 121 2.37 2.71 -9.18
CA ARG A 121 3.39 3.64 -8.73
C ARG A 121 4.33 2.94 -7.78
N VAL A 122 5.62 3.04 -8.06
CA VAL A 122 6.68 2.70 -7.12
C VAL A 122 7.18 4.00 -6.52
N ALA A 123 7.41 4.05 -5.22
CA ALA A 123 7.95 5.23 -4.57
C ALA A 123 8.71 4.86 -3.29
N GLU A 124 9.56 5.78 -2.85
CA GLU A 124 10.23 5.77 -1.57
C GLU A 124 9.77 6.98 -0.76
N ILE A 125 9.55 6.80 0.52
CA ILE A 125 9.25 7.90 1.44
C ILE A 125 10.38 8.01 2.45
N SER A 126 10.97 9.21 2.52
CA SER A 126 11.91 9.58 3.58
C SER A 126 11.16 10.23 4.73
N LEU A 127 11.56 9.88 5.94
CA LEU A 127 11.06 10.47 7.19
C LEU A 127 12.21 11.20 7.87
N GLY A 128 12.08 12.52 8.05
CA GLY A 128 13.14 13.33 8.61
C GLY A 128 14.47 13.27 7.81
N GLY A 129 14.38 13.11 6.49
CA GLY A 129 15.53 12.99 5.60
C GLY A 129 16.12 11.59 5.47
N VAL A 130 15.55 10.58 6.15
CA VAL A 130 16.03 9.19 6.11
C VAL A 130 15.04 8.32 5.33
N PRO A 131 15.49 7.56 4.31
CA PRO A 131 14.63 6.60 3.63
C PRO A 131 14.07 5.57 4.61
N ALA A 132 12.75 5.49 4.70
CA ALA A 132 12.08 4.65 5.69
C ALA A 132 10.98 3.77 5.10
N VAL A 133 10.43 4.12 3.95
CA VAL A 133 9.30 3.42 3.35
C VAL A 133 9.57 3.17 1.87
N GLU A 134 9.35 1.93 1.45
CA GLU A 134 9.28 1.54 0.04
C GLU A 134 7.85 1.09 -0.25
N LEU A 135 7.27 1.54 -1.34
CA LEU A 135 5.90 1.17 -1.69
C LEU A 135 5.72 0.87 -3.17
N LEU A 136 4.78 -0.03 -3.44
CA LEU A 136 4.21 -0.28 -4.75
C LEU A 136 2.68 -0.21 -4.60
N GLU A 137 2.05 0.64 -5.38
CA GLU A 137 0.59 0.79 -5.41
C GLU A 137 0.09 0.54 -6.82
N ILE A 138 -0.88 -0.35 -6.98
CA ILE A 138 -1.44 -0.75 -8.28
C ILE A 138 -2.94 -0.51 -8.26
N VAL A 139 -3.43 0.32 -9.18
CA VAL A 139 -4.87 0.61 -9.30
C VAL A 139 -5.58 -0.59 -9.92
N ALA A 140 -6.77 -0.90 -9.43
CA ALA A 140 -7.59 -1.93 -10.03
C ALA A 140 -7.99 -1.51 -11.46
N PRO A 141 -7.99 -2.42 -12.44
CA PRO A 141 -8.46 -2.13 -13.79
C PRO A 141 -9.92 -1.67 -13.77
N GLN A 142 -10.23 -0.68 -14.60
CA GLN A 142 -11.59 -0.18 -14.79
C GLN A 142 -12.34 -0.97 -15.86
#